data_e62716e0214335f15435aab71150714f
#
_entry.id   e62716e0214335f15435aab71150714f
#
_cell.length_a   1.000
_cell.length_b   1.000
_cell.length_c   1.000
_cell.angle_alpha   90.00
_cell.angle_beta   90.00
_cell.angle_gamma   90.00
#
_symmetry.space_group_name_H-M   'P 1'
#
loop_
_entity.id
_entity.type
_entity.pdbx_description
1 polymer ?
#
loop_
_entity_poly.entity_id
_entity_poly.type
_entity_poly.pdbx_seq_one_letter_code
_entity_poly.pdbx_strand_id
1 'polypeptide(L)'
;LKETNPVEIAEYVKAREIDDEVAFAWWVPYTLKKKARIIASVKSRAKRKTHKYGIEIPRSVEDAFRLDAENGNTLWQDSLLLEINEIGVAVKILEETDRLPPGLTRTSGHIIFDVKMDFRRKSRWVMDGHKTPEPTTSNYAGVVSRESVRIAFTYASMMGLSVMAGDIKNAYLQAPTSEN
;
A
#
# COMPACT_ATOMS: atom_id res chain seq x y z
N LEU A 1 14.39 21.34 -16.24
CA LEU A 1 15.18 20.19 -15.74
C LEU A 1 16.41 20.12 -16.61
N LYS A 2 17.59 20.42 -16.05
CA LYS A 2 18.86 20.11 -16.74
C LYS A 2 18.95 18.57 -16.77
N GLU A 3 19.09 18.00 -17.96
CA GLU A 3 19.44 16.60 -18.15
C GLU A 3 20.78 16.38 -17.45
N THR A 4 20.79 15.67 -16.36
CA THR A 4 22.00 15.29 -15.65
C THR A 4 22.59 14.08 -16.36
N ASN A 5 23.84 14.20 -16.81
CA ASN A 5 24.56 13.12 -17.49
C ASN A 5 24.68 11.92 -16.53
N PRO A 6 24.33 10.70 -16.94
CA PRO A 6 24.43 9.49 -16.10
C PRO A 6 25.84 9.27 -15.51
N VAL A 7 26.88 9.70 -16.18
CA VAL A 7 28.28 9.61 -15.71
C VAL A 7 28.52 10.54 -14.51
N GLU A 8 28.01 11.78 -14.55
CA GLU A 8 28.12 12.73 -13.43
C GLU A 8 27.37 12.23 -12.19
N ILE A 9 26.25 11.55 -12.40
CA ILE A 9 25.48 10.92 -11.31
C ILE A 9 26.30 9.80 -10.68
N ALA A 10 26.90 8.92 -11.48
CA ALA A 10 27.67 7.79 -11.01
C ALA A 10 28.94 8.25 -10.23
N GLU A 11 29.63 9.27 -10.72
CA GLU A 11 30.79 9.87 -10.03
C GLU A 11 30.39 10.54 -8.71
N TYR A 12 29.26 11.21 -8.67
CA TYR A 12 28.74 11.85 -7.46
C TYR A 12 28.36 10.83 -6.38
N VAL A 13 27.76 9.70 -6.76
CA VAL A 13 27.45 8.59 -5.85
C VAL A 13 28.72 7.98 -5.28
N LYS A 14 29.72 7.71 -6.14
CA LYS A 14 31.00 7.10 -5.76
C LYS A 14 31.83 8.00 -4.84
N ALA A 15 31.75 9.32 -5.00
CA ALA A 15 32.54 10.28 -4.22
C ALA A 15 31.98 10.54 -2.80
N ARG A 16 30.78 10.08 -2.47
CA ARG A 16 30.11 10.46 -1.21
C ARG A 16 29.75 9.35 -0.26
N GLU A 17 30.12 8.07 -0.52
CA GLU A 17 29.69 6.95 0.34
C GLU A 17 28.24 7.14 0.83
N ILE A 18 27.30 7.26 -0.12
CA ILE A 18 25.90 7.50 0.22
C ILE A 18 25.33 6.19 0.74
N ASP A 19 24.82 6.23 1.97
CA ASP A 19 24.04 5.14 2.57
C ASP A 19 23.03 4.59 1.59
N ASP A 20 23.00 3.29 1.35
CA ASP A 20 22.17 2.59 0.36
C ASP A 20 20.67 2.89 0.49
N GLU A 21 20.20 3.29 1.68
CA GLU A 21 18.81 3.68 1.92
C GLU A 21 18.35 4.97 1.21
N VAL A 22 19.28 5.78 0.67
CA VAL A 22 18.94 7.09 0.09
C VAL A 22 19.25 7.16 -1.41
N ALA A 23 19.76 6.11 -2.01
CA ALA A 23 20.25 6.07 -3.38
C ALA A 23 19.16 5.90 -4.44
N PHE A 24 18.11 6.68 -4.40
CA PHE A 24 17.34 6.93 -5.62
C PHE A 24 18.17 7.86 -6.52
N ALA A 25 18.47 7.42 -7.75
CA ALA A 25 19.33 8.15 -8.70
C ALA A 25 18.94 9.63 -8.89
N TRP A 26 17.66 9.96 -8.81
CA TRP A 26 17.16 11.34 -8.92
C TRP A 26 17.46 12.22 -7.68
N TRP A 27 17.81 11.63 -6.51
CA TRP A 27 18.20 12.37 -5.31
C TRP A 27 19.65 12.86 -5.35
N VAL A 28 20.50 12.16 -6.07
CA VAL A 28 21.94 12.35 -6.04
C VAL A 28 22.38 13.79 -6.33
N PRO A 29 21.83 14.47 -7.36
CA PRO A 29 22.28 15.82 -7.71
C PRO A 29 21.80 16.92 -6.74
N TYR A 30 21.01 16.57 -5.72
CA TYR A 30 20.46 17.57 -4.82
C TYR A 30 21.30 17.78 -3.56
N THR A 31 21.58 19.04 -3.20
CA THR A 31 22.19 19.38 -1.92
C THR A 31 21.27 18.98 -0.75
N LEU A 32 21.85 18.74 0.43
CA LEU A 32 21.09 18.43 1.66
C LEU A 32 19.97 19.44 1.93
N LYS A 33 20.26 20.75 1.72
CA LYS A 33 19.25 21.81 1.87
C LYS A 33 18.09 21.67 0.89
N LYS A 34 18.39 21.27 -0.35
CA LYS A 34 17.36 21.06 -1.38
C LYS A 34 16.55 19.80 -1.10
N LYS A 35 17.20 18.71 -0.65
CA LYS A 35 16.53 17.50 -0.18
C LYS A 35 15.55 17.79 0.97
N ALA A 36 16.00 18.51 2.00
CA ALA A 36 15.15 18.91 3.12
C ALA A 36 13.93 19.73 2.67
N ARG A 37 14.10 20.66 1.72
CA ARG A 37 13.00 21.43 1.13
C ARG A 37 11.99 20.53 0.40
N ILE A 38 12.48 19.57 -0.40
CA ILE A 38 11.60 18.64 -1.13
C ILE A 38 10.85 17.78 -0.14
N ILE A 39 11.51 17.23 0.88
CA ILE A 39 10.87 16.43 1.93
C ILE A 39 9.80 17.26 2.67
N ALA A 40 10.11 18.49 3.05
CA ALA A 40 9.15 19.39 3.69
C ALA A 40 7.95 19.69 2.79
N SER A 41 8.17 19.91 1.49
CA SER A 41 7.11 20.13 0.51
C SER A 41 6.23 18.89 0.33
N VAL A 42 6.81 17.69 0.27
CA VAL A 42 6.04 16.42 0.20
C VAL A 42 5.22 16.22 1.46
N LYS A 43 5.83 16.41 2.64
CA LYS A 43 5.12 16.33 3.94
C LYS A 43 3.99 17.36 4.04
N SER A 44 4.17 18.58 3.53
CA SER A 44 3.12 19.61 3.54
C SER A 44 1.98 19.26 2.57
N ARG A 45 2.28 18.66 1.41
CA ARG A 45 1.27 18.19 0.47
C ARG A 45 0.47 17.01 1.03
N ALA A 46 1.11 16.12 1.79
CA ALA A 46 0.43 15.01 2.46
C ALA A 46 -0.61 15.48 3.48
N LYS A 47 -0.52 16.73 3.96
CA LYS A 47 -1.53 17.36 4.83
C LYS A 47 -2.72 17.94 4.09
N ARG A 48 -2.67 18.05 2.73
CA ARG A 48 -3.79 18.56 1.95
C ARG A 48 -4.85 17.47 1.81
N LYS A 49 -6.10 17.89 1.82
CA LYS A 49 -7.21 17.01 1.48
C LYS A 49 -7.00 16.50 0.05
N THR A 50 -7.12 15.20 -0.10
CA THR A 50 -7.01 14.55 -1.41
C THR A 50 -8.40 14.21 -1.91
N HIS A 51 -8.63 14.42 -3.20
CA HIS A 51 -9.86 14.02 -3.85
C HIS A 51 -9.54 13.02 -4.96
N LYS A 52 -10.40 12.03 -5.12
CA LYS A 52 -10.35 11.07 -6.22
C LYS A 52 -11.75 10.96 -6.83
N TYR A 53 -11.82 11.17 -8.12
CA TYR A 53 -13.11 11.27 -8.85
C TYR A 53 -14.10 12.27 -8.25
N GLY A 54 -13.60 13.41 -7.76
CA GLY A 54 -14.41 14.44 -7.10
C GLY A 54 -14.82 14.14 -5.66
N ILE A 55 -14.44 12.97 -5.11
CA ILE A 55 -14.78 12.54 -3.75
C ILE A 55 -13.57 12.79 -2.84
N GLU A 56 -13.79 13.45 -1.72
CA GLU A 56 -12.76 13.66 -0.71
C GLU A 56 -12.42 12.34 0.00
N ILE A 57 -11.11 12.04 0.08
CA ILE A 57 -10.59 10.84 0.75
C ILE A 57 -10.23 11.20 2.19
N PRO A 58 -10.81 10.53 3.19
CA PRO A 58 -10.50 10.77 4.60
C PRO A 58 -9.05 10.34 4.92
N ARG A 59 -8.48 10.97 5.93
CA ARG A 59 -7.11 10.67 6.42
C ARG A 59 -7.08 9.87 7.69
N SER A 60 -8.19 9.82 8.40
CA SER A 60 -8.37 9.06 9.62
C SER A 60 -9.80 8.54 9.71
N VAL A 61 -10.06 7.68 10.66
CA VAL A 61 -11.42 7.16 10.92
C VAL A 61 -12.35 8.30 11.36
N GLU A 62 -11.88 9.23 12.18
CA GLU A 62 -12.65 10.40 12.63
C GLU A 62 -12.99 11.31 11.45
N ASP A 63 -12.04 11.49 10.53
CA ASP A 63 -12.25 12.28 9.31
C ASP A 63 -13.28 11.61 8.38
N ALA A 64 -13.29 10.27 8.31
CA ALA A 64 -14.30 9.50 7.57
C ALA A 64 -15.71 9.73 8.13
N PHE A 65 -15.86 9.69 9.44
CA PHE A 65 -17.15 9.93 10.10
C PHE A 65 -17.62 11.38 9.93
N ARG A 66 -16.70 12.33 9.99
CA ARG A 66 -17.00 13.73 9.72
C ARG A 66 -17.49 13.93 8.28
N LEU A 67 -16.80 13.36 7.29
CA LEU A 67 -17.19 13.46 5.88
C LEU A 67 -18.55 12.81 5.61
N ASP A 68 -18.83 11.66 6.23
CA ASP A 68 -20.15 11.03 6.12
C ASP A 68 -21.26 11.92 6.69
N ALA A 69 -21.01 12.52 7.87
CA ALA A 69 -21.96 13.42 8.50
C ALA A 69 -22.20 14.70 7.64
N GLU A 70 -21.12 15.30 7.09
CA GLU A 70 -21.21 16.46 6.20
C GLU A 70 -21.97 16.16 4.91
N ASN A 71 -21.84 14.93 4.38
CA ASN A 71 -22.50 14.50 3.15
C ASN A 71 -23.87 13.83 3.40
N GLY A 72 -24.31 13.67 4.64
CA GLY A 72 -25.57 13.05 5.01
C GLY A 72 -25.69 11.57 4.62
N ASN A 73 -24.58 10.84 4.68
CA ASN A 73 -24.54 9.41 4.35
C ASN A 73 -23.61 8.63 5.31
N THR A 74 -23.43 7.31 5.09
CA THR A 74 -22.61 6.39 5.91
C THR A 74 -21.58 5.61 5.07
N LEU A 75 -21.28 6.09 3.87
CA LEU A 75 -20.53 5.31 2.88
C LEU A 75 -19.11 4.94 3.32
N TRP A 76 -18.42 5.81 4.06
CA TRP A 76 -17.11 5.52 4.61
C TRP A 76 -17.20 4.58 5.81
N GLN A 77 -18.20 4.78 6.68
CA GLN A 77 -18.47 3.90 7.83
C GLN A 77 -18.79 2.49 7.34
N ASP A 78 -19.66 2.34 6.34
CA ASP A 78 -20.04 1.04 5.77
C ASP A 78 -18.81 0.34 5.16
N SER A 79 -17.96 1.09 4.45
CA SER A 79 -16.71 0.57 3.89
C SER A 79 -15.75 0.10 4.99
N LEU A 80 -15.67 0.81 6.10
CA LEU A 80 -14.82 0.46 7.24
C LEU A 80 -15.34 -0.81 7.94
N LEU A 81 -16.64 -0.88 8.20
CA LEU A 81 -17.27 -2.06 8.81
C LEU A 81 -17.10 -3.30 7.93
N LEU A 82 -17.25 -3.15 6.61
CA LEU A 82 -17.02 -4.25 5.67
C LEU A 82 -15.58 -4.77 5.76
N GLU A 83 -14.58 -3.88 5.78
CA GLU A 83 -13.17 -4.27 5.90
C GLU A 83 -12.89 -4.98 7.22
N ILE A 84 -13.38 -4.45 8.35
CA ILE A 84 -13.21 -5.06 9.68
C ILE A 84 -13.82 -6.47 9.71
N ASN A 85 -14.99 -6.65 9.14
CA ASN A 85 -15.64 -7.97 9.06
C ASN A 85 -14.85 -8.93 8.16
N GLU A 86 -14.28 -8.43 7.06
CA GLU A 86 -13.48 -9.24 6.14
C GLU A 86 -12.16 -9.71 6.74
N ILE A 87 -11.48 -8.89 7.52
CA ILE A 87 -10.24 -9.29 8.22
C ILE A 87 -10.50 -10.24 9.39
N GLY A 88 -11.71 -10.29 9.92
CA GLY A 88 -12.12 -11.18 11.00
C GLY A 88 -11.89 -12.68 10.70
N VAL A 89 -11.68 -13.05 9.45
CA VAL A 89 -11.28 -14.42 9.05
C VAL A 89 -9.90 -14.80 9.58
N ALA A 90 -8.97 -13.83 9.68
CA ALA A 90 -7.59 -14.07 10.06
C ALA A 90 -7.17 -13.36 11.37
N VAL A 91 -7.98 -12.45 11.87
CA VAL A 91 -7.67 -11.62 13.04
C VAL A 91 -8.72 -11.79 14.11
N LYS A 92 -8.29 -12.13 15.32
CA LYS A 92 -9.14 -12.15 16.50
C LYS A 92 -9.05 -10.80 17.22
N ILE A 93 -10.18 -10.15 17.40
CA ILE A 93 -10.26 -8.97 18.27
C ILE A 93 -10.20 -9.45 19.72
N LEU A 94 -9.23 -8.94 20.47
CA LEU A 94 -9.07 -9.25 21.89
C LEU A 94 -9.84 -8.22 22.73
N GLU A 95 -10.39 -8.67 23.84
CA GLU A 95 -10.96 -7.77 24.85
C GLU A 95 -9.85 -7.15 25.69
N GLU A 96 -10.13 -6.04 26.34
CA GLU A 96 -9.15 -5.31 27.16
C GLU A 96 -8.59 -6.17 28.32
N THR A 97 -9.33 -7.17 28.74
CA THR A 97 -8.96 -8.12 29.80
C THR A 97 -8.15 -9.32 29.29
N ASP A 98 -8.07 -9.52 27.98
CA ASP A 98 -7.36 -10.66 27.39
C ASP A 98 -5.85 -10.50 27.57
N ARG A 99 -5.21 -11.55 28.06
CA ARG A 99 -3.73 -11.61 28.12
C ARG A 99 -3.16 -12.07 26.79
N LEU A 100 -2.19 -11.32 26.30
CA LEU A 100 -1.46 -11.72 25.10
C LEU A 100 -0.67 -13.00 25.38
N PRO A 101 -0.75 -14.02 24.51
CA PRO A 101 0.12 -15.18 24.60
C PRO A 101 1.61 -14.79 24.54
N PRO A 102 2.50 -15.50 25.24
CA PRO A 102 3.93 -15.23 25.13
C PRO A 102 4.45 -15.56 23.73
N GLY A 103 5.46 -14.83 23.29
CA GLY A 103 6.11 -15.05 21.97
C GLY A 103 5.52 -14.26 20.82
N LEU A 104 4.45 -13.49 21.03
CA LEU A 104 3.88 -12.62 19.99
C LEU A 104 4.66 -11.30 19.87
N THR A 105 4.88 -10.88 18.63
CA THR A 105 5.47 -9.57 18.33
C THR A 105 4.38 -8.50 18.20
N ARG A 106 4.51 -7.42 18.98
CA ARG A 106 3.58 -6.29 18.90
C ARG A 106 3.89 -5.44 17.67
N THR A 107 2.90 -5.24 16.82
CA THR A 107 2.97 -4.31 15.69
C THR A 107 1.84 -3.30 15.75
N SER A 108 1.86 -2.31 14.87
CA SER A 108 0.79 -1.35 14.68
C SER A 108 0.17 -1.49 13.29
N GLY A 109 -1.00 -0.94 13.13
CA GLY A 109 -1.68 -0.87 11.84
C GLY A 109 -2.45 0.43 11.71
N HIS A 110 -2.88 0.73 10.50
CA HIS A 110 -3.70 1.92 10.20
C HIS A 110 -4.66 1.62 9.05
N ILE A 111 -5.70 2.43 8.94
CA ILE A 111 -6.67 2.35 7.85
C ILE A 111 -6.23 3.27 6.71
N ILE A 112 -6.26 2.74 5.50
CA ILE A 112 -6.11 3.49 4.25
C ILE A 112 -7.47 3.56 3.57
N PHE A 113 -7.85 4.75 3.13
CA PHE A 113 -9.08 5.01 2.40
C PHE A 113 -8.81 5.24 0.92
N ASP A 114 -9.67 4.75 0.07
CA ASP A 114 -9.61 4.95 -1.39
C ASP A 114 -11.01 4.99 -2.00
N VAL A 115 -11.11 5.48 -3.24
CA VAL A 115 -12.34 5.45 -4.03
C VAL A 115 -12.11 4.61 -5.27
N LYS A 116 -12.97 3.64 -5.53
CA LYS A 116 -12.95 2.80 -6.74
C LYS A 116 -13.46 3.57 -7.95
N MET A 117 -13.22 3.07 -9.16
CA MET A 117 -13.70 3.68 -10.40
C MET A 117 -15.24 3.74 -10.49
N ASP A 118 -15.92 2.85 -9.81
CA ASP A 118 -17.39 2.81 -9.67
C ASP A 118 -17.90 3.70 -8.51
N PHE A 119 -17.05 4.61 -8.03
CA PHE A 119 -17.32 5.55 -6.94
C PHE A 119 -17.57 4.92 -5.56
N ARG A 120 -17.45 3.60 -5.41
CA ARG A 120 -17.54 2.94 -4.11
C ARG A 120 -16.38 3.37 -3.21
N ARG A 121 -16.69 3.65 -1.95
CA ARG A 121 -15.69 3.87 -0.91
C ARG A 121 -15.01 2.55 -0.60
N LYS A 122 -13.70 2.59 -0.40
CA LYS A 122 -12.92 1.44 0.01
C LYS A 122 -12.01 1.79 1.17
N SER A 123 -12.18 1.08 2.25
CA SER A 123 -11.25 1.05 3.38
C SER A 123 -10.33 -0.16 3.24
N ARG A 124 -9.12 -0.06 3.76
CA ARG A 124 -8.18 -1.18 3.89
C ARG A 124 -7.38 -1.03 5.16
N TRP A 125 -7.39 -2.06 5.98
CA TRP A 125 -6.50 -2.12 7.13
C TRP A 125 -5.11 -2.62 6.70
N VAL A 126 -4.08 -1.90 7.12
CA VAL A 126 -2.69 -2.19 6.76
C VAL A 126 -1.86 -2.32 8.02
N MET A 127 -1.15 -3.44 8.15
CA MET A 127 -0.17 -3.64 9.21
C MET A 127 1.17 -3.00 8.84
N ASP A 128 1.84 -2.43 9.83
CA ASP A 128 3.17 -1.83 9.70
C ASP A 128 4.25 -2.92 9.69
N GLY A 129 4.35 -3.68 8.61
CA GLY A 129 5.26 -4.83 8.49
C GLY A 129 6.75 -4.48 8.67
N HIS A 130 7.14 -3.22 8.46
CA HIS A 130 8.50 -2.75 8.71
C HIS A 130 8.91 -2.76 10.20
N LYS A 131 7.98 -3.00 11.11
CA LYS A 131 8.20 -3.11 12.56
C LYS A 131 8.30 -4.55 13.05
N THR A 132 8.07 -5.51 12.18
CA THR A 132 8.21 -6.94 12.48
C THR A 132 9.58 -7.44 12.02
N PRO A 133 10.13 -8.52 12.63
CA PRO A 133 11.34 -9.18 12.12
C PRO A 133 11.19 -9.57 10.65
N GLU A 134 12.30 -9.64 9.93
CA GLU A 134 12.28 -10.16 8.58
C GLU A 134 11.73 -11.59 8.54
N PRO A 135 10.84 -11.91 7.59
CA PRO A 135 10.32 -13.25 7.44
C PRO A 135 11.44 -14.23 7.06
N THR A 136 11.39 -15.42 7.59
CA THR A 136 12.39 -16.49 7.30
C THR A 136 12.24 -17.04 5.89
N THR A 137 11.08 -16.86 5.28
CA THR A 137 10.76 -17.28 3.91
C THR A 137 10.41 -16.07 3.04
N SER A 138 10.69 -16.18 1.75
CA SER A 138 10.31 -15.11 0.81
C SER A 138 8.79 -14.98 0.76
N ASN A 139 8.29 -13.78 1.04
CA ASN A 139 6.89 -13.38 0.87
C ASN A 139 6.61 -12.78 -0.53
N TYR A 140 7.57 -12.87 -1.45
CA TYR A 140 7.42 -12.37 -2.81
C TYR A 140 6.55 -13.32 -3.64
N ALA A 141 5.43 -12.82 -4.13
CA ALA A 141 4.63 -13.47 -5.15
C ALA A 141 4.91 -12.81 -6.51
N GLY A 142 5.45 -13.58 -7.44
CA GLY A 142 5.73 -13.12 -8.79
C GLY A 142 4.45 -12.69 -9.50
N VAL A 143 4.50 -11.56 -10.21
CA VAL A 143 3.40 -11.09 -11.07
C VAL A 143 3.69 -11.56 -12.50
N VAL A 144 2.68 -12.14 -13.16
CA VAL A 144 2.80 -12.54 -14.57
C VAL A 144 3.12 -11.33 -15.45
N SER A 145 4.04 -11.51 -16.41
CA SER A 145 4.39 -10.42 -17.33
C SER A 145 3.24 -10.13 -18.30
N ARG A 146 3.16 -8.88 -18.76
CA ARG A 146 2.17 -8.48 -19.77
C ARG A 146 2.33 -9.28 -21.06
N GLU A 147 3.54 -9.62 -21.43
CA GLU A 147 3.87 -10.42 -22.59
C GLU A 147 3.33 -11.85 -22.46
N SER A 148 3.48 -12.47 -21.29
CA SER A 148 2.93 -13.79 -21.00
C SER A 148 1.40 -13.79 -21.11
N VAL A 149 0.73 -12.76 -20.62
CA VAL A 149 -0.73 -12.61 -20.74
C VAL A 149 -1.13 -12.50 -22.21
N ARG A 150 -0.42 -11.69 -23.02
CA ARG A 150 -0.69 -11.55 -24.46
C ARG A 150 -0.50 -12.86 -25.20
N ILE A 151 0.57 -13.60 -24.92
CA ILE A 151 0.82 -14.92 -25.52
C ILE A 151 -0.31 -15.87 -25.18
N ALA A 152 -0.74 -15.92 -23.91
CA ALA A 152 -1.85 -16.77 -23.47
C ALA A 152 -3.16 -16.45 -24.22
N PHE A 153 -3.50 -15.17 -24.38
CA PHE A 153 -4.69 -14.77 -25.11
C PHE A 153 -4.59 -15.09 -26.62
N THR A 154 -3.43 -14.88 -27.22
CA THR A 154 -3.20 -15.22 -28.62
C THR A 154 -3.35 -16.72 -28.85
N TYR A 155 -2.72 -17.53 -28.01
CA TYR A 155 -2.83 -18.98 -28.06
C TYR A 155 -4.27 -19.45 -27.89
N ALA A 156 -4.98 -18.93 -26.89
CA ALA A 156 -6.38 -19.26 -26.68
C ALA A 156 -7.25 -18.94 -27.90
N SER A 157 -7.02 -17.78 -28.51
CA SER A 157 -7.74 -17.37 -29.74
C SER A 157 -7.44 -18.30 -30.92
N MET A 158 -6.17 -18.68 -31.13
CA MET A 158 -5.78 -19.59 -32.21
C MET A 158 -6.35 -20.98 -32.04
N MET A 159 -6.50 -21.45 -30.81
CA MET A 159 -6.97 -22.79 -30.48
C MET A 159 -8.49 -22.85 -30.19
N GLY A 160 -9.21 -21.74 -30.34
CA GLY A 160 -10.64 -21.66 -30.04
C GLY A 160 -10.98 -21.92 -28.57
N LEU A 161 -10.06 -21.61 -27.64
CA LEU A 161 -10.25 -21.83 -26.22
C LEU A 161 -10.99 -20.67 -25.56
N SER A 162 -11.86 -20.99 -24.62
CA SER A 162 -12.48 -19.99 -23.73
C SER A 162 -11.51 -19.55 -22.66
N VAL A 163 -11.44 -18.24 -22.39
CA VAL A 163 -10.62 -17.68 -21.31
C VAL A 163 -11.52 -17.24 -20.18
N MET A 164 -11.17 -17.65 -18.94
CA MET A 164 -11.85 -17.25 -17.74
C MET A 164 -10.86 -16.56 -16.78
N ALA A 165 -11.29 -15.47 -16.17
CA ALA A 165 -10.54 -14.78 -15.12
C ALA A 165 -11.29 -14.90 -13.79
N GLY A 166 -10.54 -15.07 -12.72
CA GLY A 166 -11.07 -15.10 -11.35
C GLY A 166 -10.17 -14.35 -10.39
N ASP A 167 -10.77 -13.85 -9.32
CA ASP A 167 -10.07 -13.25 -8.20
C ASP A 167 -10.37 -14.04 -6.92
N ILE A 168 -9.34 -14.32 -6.13
CA ILE A 168 -9.51 -15.02 -4.86
C ILE A 168 -9.70 -13.96 -3.77
N LYS A 169 -10.91 -13.89 -3.22
CA LYS A 169 -11.22 -12.97 -2.13
C LYS A 169 -10.31 -13.28 -0.92
N ASN A 170 -9.64 -12.25 -0.41
CA ASN A 170 -8.78 -12.33 0.78
C ASN A 170 -7.69 -13.42 0.69
N ALA A 171 -7.11 -13.64 -0.49
CA ALA A 171 -6.16 -14.73 -0.74
C ALA A 171 -5.04 -14.83 0.30
N TYR A 172 -4.44 -13.71 0.66
CA TYR A 172 -3.36 -13.68 1.66
C TYR A 172 -3.84 -13.99 3.09
N LEU A 173 -5.05 -13.59 3.44
CA LEU A 173 -5.63 -13.87 4.76
C LEU A 173 -6.07 -15.33 4.92
N GLN A 174 -6.30 -16.02 3.80
CA GLN A 174 -6.66 -17.45 3.78
C GLN A 174 -5.44 -18.37 3.68
N ALA A 175 -4.27 -17.82 3.33
CA ALA A 175 -3.05 -18.60 3.25
C ALA A 175 -2.56 -18.98 4.65
N PRO A 176 -2.16 -20.25 4.89
CA PRO A 176 -1.56 -20.62 6.16
C PRO A 176 -0.21 -19.92 6.33
N THR A 177 0.09 -19.49 7.55
CA THR A 177 1.39 -18.95 7.92
C THR A 177 2.10 -19.89 8.88
N SER A 178 3.42 -19.99 8.76
CA SER A 178 4.29 -20.69 9.69
C SER A 178 4.96 -19.74 10.69
N GLU A 179 4.68 -18.45 10.59
CA GLU A 179 5.24 -17.40 11.45
C GLU A 179 4.28 -17.08 12.60
N ASN A 180 4.85 -16.89 13.80
CA ASN A 180 4.13 -16.56 15.04
C ASN A 180 4.14 -15.04 15.30
#